data_88a9e96f851e985469ddef5139a1f90f
#
_entry.id   88a9e96f851e985469ddef5139a1f90f
#
_cell.length_a   1.000
_cell.length_b   1.000
_cell.length_c   1.000
_cell.angle_alpha   90.00
_cell.angle_beta   90.00
_cell.angle_gamma   90.00
#
_symmetry.space_group_name_H-M   'P 1'
#
loop_
_entity.id
_entity.type
_entity.pdbx_description
1 polymer ?
#
loop_
_entity_poly.entity_id
_entity_poly.type
_entity_poly.pdbx_seq_one_letter_code
_entity_poly.pdbx_strand_id
1 'polypeptide(L)'
;GRGDVYKRQIRVRAVPGSGKTFALTKRIVYLILELYVEPSSIVAMTFTNKAANEMKYRLKKMIGDFATCYAGTFHGYCNLILKEEIYRLSYPKTFVILDKKAQVDLIREVADELGFSLKDFTAKEYADKICEEKQDRAYIPLMLDTGREALQKKISHTQDPFYQVYYSYLKKQRDNYVLDFEDIIQFAIYILTQYKEALKKWQSRCQYLLCDEYQDVNKNQEYLLYL
;
A
#
# COMPACT_ATOMS: atom_id res chain seq x y z
N GLY A 1 15.87 -3.13 32.57
CA GLY A 1 16.51 -2.98 31.27
C GLY A 1 16.45 -4.31 30.56
N ARG A 2 15.54 -4.51 29.62
CA ARG A 2 15.62 -5.59 28.64
C ARG A 2 16.23 -4.96 27.41
N GLY A 3 17.46 -5.38 27.13
CA GLY A 3 18.27 -4.91 26.04
C GLY A 3 17.59 -5.09 24.71
N ASP A 4 18.03 -4.28 23.78
CA ASP A 4 17.67 -4.24 22.39
C ASP A 4 17.45 -5.65 21.82
N VAL A 5 16.22 -5.95 21.50
CA VAL A 5 15.90 -7.11 20.66
C VAL A 5 16.53 -6.79 19.31
N TYR A 6 17.69 -7.39 19.05
CA TYR A 6 18.34 -7.31 17.75
C TYR A 6 17.32 -7.67 16.69
N LYS A 7 16.92 -6.70 15.86
CA LYS A 7 16.16 -6.94 14.64
C LYS A 7 17.04 -7.80 13.72
N ARG A 8 16.95 -9.11 13.85
CA ARG A 8 17.71 -10.04 13.01
C ARG A 8 16.99 -10.12 11.67
N GLN A 9 17.57 -9.49 10.66
CA GLN A 9 17.16 -9.69 9.27
C GLN A 9 17.86 -10.95 8.75
N ILE A 10 17.09 -11.83 8.12
CA ILE A 10 17.60 -13.01 7.44
C ILE A 10 17.19 -12.89 5.96
N ARG A 11 18.18 -12.77 5.07
CA ARG A 11 17.96 -12.83 3.63
C ARG A 11 18.35 -14.21 3.12
N VAL A 12 17.38 -14.92 2.54
CA VAL A 12 17.59 -16.22 1.90
C VAL A 12 17.64 -16.02 0.39
N ARG A 13 18.78 -16.38 -0.23
CA ARG A 13 18.94 -16.37 -1.69
C ARG A 13 18.86 -17.80 -2.20
N ALA A 14 18.06 -18.02 -3.24
CA ALA A 14 17.93 -19.33 -3.84
C ALA A 14 17.48 -19.18 -5.31
N VAL A 15 17.82 -20.15 -6.14
CA VAL A 15 17.43 -20.17 -7.56
C VAL A 15 15.92 -20.35 -7.73
N PRO A 16 15.34 -19.92 -8.87
CA PRO A 16 13.93 -20.21 -9.18
C PRO A 16 13.63 -21.70 -9.04
N GLY A 17 12.45 -22.04 -8.50
CA GLY A 17 12.02 -23.43 -8.32
C GLY A 17 12.64 -24.18 -7.13
N SER A 18 13.57 -23.57 -6.38
CA SER A 18 14.24 -24.21 -5.23
C SER A 18 13.38 -24.35 -3.95
N GLY A 19 12.13 -23.92 -3.98
CA GLY A 19 11.21 -24.04 -2.84
C GLY A 19 11.26 -22.88 -1.84
N LYS A 20 11.67 -21.65 -2.26
CA LYS A 20 11.70 -20.45 -1.39
C LYS A 20 10.41 -20.23 -0.62
N THR A 21 9.27 -20.19 -1.31
CA THR A 21 7.94 -20.02 -0.70
C THR A 21 7.61 -21.16 0.27
N PHE A 22 8.06 -22.40 -0.04
CA PHE A 22 7.89 -23.52 0.88
C PHE A 22 8.74 -23.34 2.15
N ALA A 23 9.99 -22.91 2.02
CA ALA A 23 10.86 -22.63 3.18
C ALA A 23 10.28 -21.53 4.05
N LEU A 24 9.72 -20.46 3.45
CA LEU A 24 9.04 -19.37 4.16
C LEU A 24 7.80 -19.89 4.90
N THR A 25 6.98 -20.73 4.26
CA THR A 25 5.83 -21.37 4.91
C THR A 25 6.26 -22.24 6.11
N LYS A 26 7.32 -23.05 5.95
CA LYS A 26 7.88 -23.84 7.04
C LYS A 26 8.43 -22.97 8.18
N ARG A 27 8.99 -21.82 7.88
CA ARG A 27 9.44 -20.87 8.90
C ARG A 27 8.29 -20.33 9.73
N ILE A 28 7.13 -20.01 9.10
CA ILE A 28 5.93 -19.60 9.82
C ILE A 28 5.45 -20.72 10.74
N VAL A 29 5.36 -21.96 10.23
CA VAL A 29 4.97 -23.13 11.02
C VAL A 29 5.90 -23.31 12.22
N TYR A 30 7.20 -23.21 12.02
CA TYR A 30 8.20 -23.29 13.10
C TYR A 30 8.02 -22.20 14.17
N LEU A 31 7.76 -20.94 13.74
CA LEU A 31 7.50 -19.84 14.67
C LEU A 31 6.29 -20.14 15.55
N ILE A 32 5.22 -20.70 14.98
CA ILE A 32 3.97 -20.96 15.68
C ILE A 32 4.10 -22.21 16.59
N LEU A 33 4.57 -23.33 16.05
CA LEU A 33 4.50 -24.61 16.75
C LEU A 33 5.70 -24.83 17.71
N GLU A 34 6.88 -24.37 17.35
CA GLU A 34 8.10 -24.62 18.13
C GLU A 34 8.49 -23.45 19.03
N LEU A 35 8.28 -22.21 18.54
CA LEU A 35 8.61 -21.01 19.31
C LEU A 35 7.39 -20.37 19.97
N TYR A 36 6.22 -20.96 19.82
CA TYR A 36 4.95 -20.51 20.43
C TYR A 36 4.64 -19.04 20.15
N VAL A 37 5.03 -18.55 18.96
CA VAL A 37 4.73 -17.19 18.52
C VAL A 37 3.24 -17.08 18.22
N GLU A 38 2.61 -16.03 18.77
CA GLU A 38 1.21 -15.73 18.47
C GLU A 38 1.00 -15.52 16.96
N PRO A 39 0.17 -16.35 16.30
CA PRO A 39 0.00 -16.27 14.84
C PRO A 39 -0.42 -14.90 14.33
N SER A 40 -1.26 -14.17 15.09
CA SER A 40 -1.71 -12.82 14.74
C SER A 40 -0.60 -11.76 14.72
N SER A 41 0.59 -12.09 15.29
CA SER A 41 1.78 -11.24 15.27
C SER A 41 2.71 -11.50 14.07
N ILE A 42 2.36 -12.47 13.22
CA ILE A 42 3.14 -12.86 12.04
C ILE A 42 2.48 -12.27 10.78
N VAL A 43 3.26 -11.55 10.00
CA VAL A 43 2.86 -10.96 8.72
C VAL A 43 3.72 -11.55 7.59
N ALA A 44 3.08 -12.22 6.65
CA ALA A 44 3.72 -12.76 5.45
C ALA A 44 3.25 -12.00 4.22
N MET A 45 4.16 -11.34 3.53
CA MET A 45 3.88 -10.52 2.36
C MET A 45 4.32 -11.21 1.08
N THR A 46 3.48 -11.16 0.05
CA THR A 46 3.73 -11.65 -1.30
C THR A 46 3.36 -10.60 -2.34
N PHE A 47 3.77 -10.79 -3.60
CA PHE A 47 3.44 -9.85 -4.67
C PHE A 47 2.05 -10.06 -5.27
N THR A 48 1.57 -11.29 -5.28
CA THR A 48 0.33 -11.64 -5.98
C THR A 48 -0.68 -12.30 -5.04
N ASN A 49 -1.96 -12.08 -5.31
CA ASN A 49 -3.03 -12.75 -4.60
C ASN A 49 -2.97 -14.28 -4.78
N LYS A 50 -2.48 -14.75 -5.94
CA LYS A 50 -2.28 -16.19 -6.20
C LYS A 50 -1.26 -16.78 -5.23
N ALA A 51 -0.09 -16.13 -5.07
CA ALA A 51 0.94 -16.57 -4.13
C ALA A 51 0.45 -16.50 -2.66
N ALA A 52 -0.27 -15.44 -2.31
CA ALA A 52 -0.88 -15.31 -0.99
C ALA A 52 -1.88 -16.44 -0.68
N ASN A 53 -2.75 -16.76 -1.63
CA ASN A 53 -3.74 -17.82 -1.47
C ASN A 53 -3.08 -19.21 -1.39
N GLU A 54 -2.04 -19.45 -2.18
CA GLU A 54 -1.25 -20.68 -2.11
C GLU A 54 -0.56 -20.83 -0.75
N MET A 55 0.02 -19.76 -0.23
CA MET A 55 0.63 -19.74 1.10
C MET A 55 -0.40 -20.03 2.19
N LYS A 56 -1.57 -19.38 2.16
CA LYS A 56 -2.67 -19.66 3.10
C LYS A 56 -3.11 -21.12 3.05
N TYR A 57 -3.27 -21.66 1.84
CA TYR A 57 -3.65 -23.05 1.66
C TYR A 57 -2.61 -24.02 2.28
N ARG A 58 -1.33 -23.79 2.04
CA ARG A 58 -0.23 -24.58 2.60
C ARG A 58 -0.19 -24.50 4.12
N LEU A 59 -0.32 -23.29 4.68
CA LEU A 59 -0.37 -23.08 6.13
C LEU A 59 -1.55 -23.83 6.74
N LYS A 60 -2.75 -23.67 6.18
CA LYS A 60 -3.95 -24.38 6.65
C LYS A 60 -3.79 -25.91 6.61
N LYS A 61 -3.13 -26.43 5.57
CA LYS A 61 -2.84 -27.88 5.46
C LYS A 61 -1.85 -28.36 6.52
N MET A 62 -0.90 -27.53 6.96
CA MET A 62 0.15 -27.89 7.91
C MET A 62 -0.28 -27.72 9.36
N ILE A 63 -1.03 -26.68 9.69
CA ILE A 63 -1.33 -26.30 11.08
C ILE A 63 -2.82 -26.04 11.34
N GLY A 64 -3.70 -26.33 10.36
CA GLY A 64 -5.14 -26.22 10.54
C GLY A 64 -5.59 -24.83 10.94
N ASP A 65 -6.40 -24.72 12.00
CA ASP A 65 -6.98 -23.47 12.47
C ASP A 65 -5.98 -22.53 13.16
N PHE A 66 -4.76 -23.00 13.44
CA PHE A 66 -3.67 -22.12 13.90
C PHE A 66 -3.09 -21.21 12.80
N ALA A 67 -3.52 -21.40 11.53
CA ALA A 67 -3.09 -20.58 10.39
C ALA A 67 -3.79 -19.19 10.35
N THR A 68 -3.81 -18.46 11.47
CA THR A 68 -4.48 -17.15 11.59
C THR A 68 -3.53 -15.96 11.34
N CYS A 69 -2.29 -16.22 10.94
CA CYS A 69 -1.35 -15.17 10.57
C CYS A 69 -1.81 -14.43 9.30
N TYR A 70 -1.42 -13.16 9.17
CA TYR A 70 -1.64 -12.47 7.91
C TYR A 70 -0.75 -13.06 6.81
N ALA A 71 -1.35 -13.51 5.72
CA ALA A 71 -0.64 -13.84 4.50
C ALA A 71 -1.35 -13.14 3.34
N GLY A 72 -0.68 -12.20 2.67
CA GLY A 72 -1.33 -11.36 1.68
C GLY A 72 -0.36 -10.50 0.88
N THR A 73 -0.91 -9.63 0.04
CA THR A 73 -0.11 -8.66 -0.71
C THR A 73 0.20 -7.41 0.11
N PHE A 74 1.20 -6.63 -0.32
CA PHE A 74 1.50 -5.31 0.25
C PHE A 74 0.28 -4.41 0.26
N HIS A 75 -0.44 -4.32 -0.86
CA HIS A 75 -1.67 -3.52 -0.95
C HIS A 75 -2.76 -4.03 -0.02
N GLY A 76 -2.90 -5.36 0.11
CA GLY A 76 -3.86 -5.94 1.06
C GLY A 76 -3.55 -5.55 2.50
N TYR A 77 -2.27 -5.59 2.90
CA TYR A 77 -1.85 -5.17 4.24
C TYR A 77 -2.04 -3.68 4.49
N CYS A 78 -1.62 -2.83 3.52
CA CYS A 78 -1.86 -1.40 3.59
C CYS A 78 -3.36 -1.06 3.67
N ASN A 79 -4.21 -1.78 2.94
CA ASN A 79 -5.66 -1.58 3.01
C ASN A 79 -6.23 -1.92 4.41
N LEU A 80 -5.67 -2.92 5.13
CA LEU A 80 -6.04 -3.16 6.52
C LEU A 80 -5.65 -1.97 7.41
N ILE A 81 -4.45 -1.40 7.22
CA ILE A 81 -4.01 -0.20 7.92
C ILE A 81 -4.99 0.96 7.65
N LEU A 82 -5.32 1.20 6.38
CA LEU A 82 -6.22 2.29 6.00
C LEU A 82 -7.63 2.12 6.58
N LYS A 83 -8.20 0.93 6.55
CA LYS A 83 -9.53 0.68 7.14
C LYS A 83 -9.60 1.02 8.63
N GLU A 84 -8.50 0.89 9.36
CA GLU A 84 -8.46 1.23 10.78
C GLU A 84 -8.07 2.68 11.04
N GLU A 85 -7.14 3.25 10.27
CA GLU A 85 -6.45 4.51 10.61
C GLU A 85 -6.77 5.70 9.70
N ILE A 86 -7.43 5.51 8.56
CA ILE A 86 -7.61 6.57 7.55
C ILE A 86 -8.43 7.76 8.05
N TYR A 87 -9.25 7.55 9.09
CA TYR A 87 -9.98 8.63 9.75
C TYR A 87 -9.07 9.76 10.27
N ARG A 88 -7.80 9.44 10.55
CA ARG A 88 -6.78 10.42 10.96
C ARG A 88 -6.49 11.45 9.88
N LEU A 89 -6.81 11.12 8.64
CA LEU A 89 -6.67 11.97 7.47
C LEU A 89 -8.00 12.60 7.04
N SER A 90 -9.02 12.57 7.92
CA SER A 90 -10.37 13.04 7.63
C SER A 90 -11.00 12.38 6.39
N TYR A 91 -10.70 11.10 6.18
CA TYR A 91 -11.39 10.23 5.24
C TYR A 91 -12.39 9.34 6.00
N PRO A 92 -13.55 9.01 5.41
CA PRO A 92 -14.45 8.02 5.97
C PRO A 92 -13.81 6.62 5.89
N LYS A 93 -14.14 5.75 6.83
CA LYS A 93 -13.67 4.35 6.80
C LYS A 93 -14.23 3.56 5.61
N THR A 94 -15.28 4.09 4.99
CA THR A 94 -15.95 3.54 3.80
C THR A 94 -15.42 4.16 2.50
N PHE A 95 -14.17 4.63 2.48
CA PHE A 95 -13.53 5.13 1.26
C PHE A 95 -13.55 4.07 0.15
N VAL A 96 -13.58 4.53 -1.09
CA VAL A 96 -13.62 3.66 -2.27
C VAL A 96 -12.24 3.57 -2.91
N ILE A 97 -11.86 2.38 -3.34
CA ILE A 97 -10.63 2.15 -4.12
C ILE A 97 -11.03 2.03 -5.59
N LEU A 98 -10.45 2.92 -6.41
CA LEU A 98 -10.61 2.89 -7.85
C LEU A 98 -9.80 1.74 -8.44
N ASP A 99 -10.43 0.91 -9.25
CA ASP A 99 -9.68 0.03 -10.14
C ASP A 99 -9.07 0.82 -11.31
N LYS A 100 -8.23 0.17 -12.12
CA LYS A 100 -7.54 0.85 -13.22
C LYS A 100 -8.50 1.44 -14.26
N LYS A 101 -9.66 0.81 -14.46
CA LYS A 101 -10.69 1.32 -15.39
C LYS A 101 -11.34 2.57 -14.81
N ALA A 102 -11.80 2.51 -13.56
CA ALA A 102 -12.42 3.67 -12.89
C ALA A 102 -11.44 4.84 -12.74
N GLN A 103 -10.15 4.59 -12.54
CA GLN A 103 -9.11 5.62 -12.55
C GLN A 103 -9.03 6.31 -13.91
N VAL A 104 -8.97 5.55 -15.01
CA VAL A 104 -8.91 6.10 -16.37
C VAL A 104 -10.19 6.86 -16.72
N ASP A 105 -11.36 6.37 -16.31
CA ASP A 105 -12.64 7.03 -16.55
C ASP A 105 -12.72 8.36 -15.78
N LEU A 106 -12.25 8.42 -14.53
CA LEU A 106 -12.16 9.66 -13.75
C LEU A 106 -11.20 10.68 -14.39
N ILE A 107 -10.08 10.23 -14.95
CA ILE A 107 -9.14 11.10 -15.67
C ILE A 107 -9.78 11.68 -16.93
N ARG A 108 -10.56 10.89 -17.68
CA ARG A 108 -11.32 11.40 -18.85
C ARG A 108 -12.31 12.48 -18.44
N GLU A 109 -13.08 12.21 -17.40
CA GLU A 109 -14.04 13.17 -16.86
C GLU A 109 -13.36 14.50 -16.49
N VAL A 110 -12.21 14.44 -15.82
CA VAL A 110 -11.42 15.63 -15.47
C VAL A 110 -10.91 16.37 -16.72
N ALA A 111 -10.40 15.64 -17.70
CA ALA A 111 -9.90 16.25 -18.94
C ALA A 111 -11.03 16.95 -19.73
N ASP A 112 -12.19 16.30 -19.81
CA ASP A 112 -13.37 16.86 -20.48
C ASP A 112 -13.86 18.13 -19.76
N GLU A 113 -13.89 18.15 -18.43
CA GLU A 113 -14.26 19.34 -17.63
C GLU A 113 -13.29 20.53 -17.84
N LEU A 114 -12.01 20.23 -18.08
CA LEU A 114 -10.99 21.24 -18.39
C LEU A 114 -10.99 21.65 -19.86
N GLY A 115 -11.79 21.01 -20.72
CA GLY A 115 -11.84 21.25 -22.15
C GLY A 115 -10.61 20.71 -22.92
N PHE A 116 -9.86 19.78 -22.33
CA PHE A 116 -8.69 19.18 -22.95
C PHE A 116 -9.07 18.01 -23.87
N SER A 117 -8.53 18.05 -25.09
CA SER A 117 -8.61 16.91 -26.01
C SER A 117 -7.51 15.91 -25.66
N LEU A 118 -7.90 14.66 -25.40
CA LEU A 118 -6.95 13.56 -25.16
C LEU A 118 -6.38 12.98 -26.48
N LYS A 119 -6.20 13.83 -27.53
CA LYS A 119 -5.67 13.41 -28.84
C LYS A 119 -4.17 13.12 -28.79
N ASP A 120 -3.42 13.96 -28.06
CA ASP A 120 -1.95 13.86 -27.98
C ASP A 120 -1.49 12.93 -26.84
N PHE A 121 -2.32 12.78 -25.81
CA PHE A 121 -2.08 11.89 -24.67
C PHE A 121 -3.36 11.17 -24.30
N THR A 122 -3.33 9.85 -24.30
CA THR A 122 -4.48 9.04 -23.87
C THR A 122 -4.69 9.13 -22.36
N ALA A 123 -5.92 8.94 -21.90
CA ALA A 123 -6.20 8.89 -20.46
C ALA A 123 -5.40 7.80 -19.73
N LYS A 124 -4.97 6.74 -20.44
CA LYS A 124 -4.11 5.70 -19.91
C LYS A 124 -2.69 6.21 -19.67
N GLU A 125 -2.12 6.97 -20.60
CA GLU A 125 -0.79 7.60 -20.45
C GLU A 125 -0.80 8.62 -19.30
N TYR A 126 -1.89 9.39 -19.17
CA TYR A 126 -2.09 10.25 -17.98
C TYR A 126 -2.10 9.42 -16.69
N ALA A 127 -2.81 8.29 -16.65
CA ALA A 127 -2.86 7.43 -15.46
C ALA A 127 -1.48 6.87 -15.10
N ASP A 128 -0.70 6.44 -16.09
CA ASP A 128 0.65 5.90 -15.88
C ASP A 128 1.59 7.01 -15.33
N LYS A 129 1.55 8.22 -15.91
CA LYS A 129 2.33 9.38 -15.42
C LYS A 129 1.88 9.86 -14.04
N ILE A 130 0.59 9.83 -13.73
CA ILE A 130 0.05 10.13 -12.40
C ILE A 130 0.59 9.12 -11.37
N CYS A 131 0.68 7.83 -11.72
CA CYS A 131 1.30 6.84 -10.86
C CYS A 131 2.78 7.14 -10.58
N GLU A 132 3.53 7.65 -11.57
CA GLU A 132 4.92 8.08 -11.39
C GLU A 132 5.02 9.27 -10.44
N GLU A 133 4.22 10.32 -10.62
CA GLU A 133 4.18 11.49 -9.74
C GLU A 133 3.82 11.12 -8.29
N LYS A 134 2.98 10.11 -8.09
CA LYS A 134 2.56 9.62 -6.78
C LYS A 134 3.61 8.75 -6.06
N GLN A 135 4.73 8.42 -6.70
CA GLN A 135 5.82 7.70 -6.01
C GLN A 135 6.43 8.54 -4.87
N ASP A 136 6.33 9.87 -4.97
CA ASP A 136 6.61 10.78 -3.86
C ASP A 136 5.30 11.16 -3.15
N ARG A 137 5.30 11.09 -1.82
CA ARG A 137 4.16 11.40 -0.95
C ARG A 137 3.86 12.90 -0.81
N ALA A 138 4.60 13.78 -1.49
CA ALA A 138 4.42 15.23 -1.43
C ALA A 138 3.01 15.71 -1.85
N TYR A 139 2.28 14.91 -2.64
CA TYR A 139 0.91 15.23 -3.05
C TYR A 139 -0.11 15.01 -1.92
N ILE A 140 0.19 14.17 -0.91
CA ILE A 140 -0.78 13.84 0.16
C ILE A 140 -1.15 15.07 0.99
N PRO A 141 -0.21 15.90 1.49
CA PRO A 141 -0.57 17.15 2.17
C PRO A 141 -1.45 18.08 1.32
N LEU A 142 -1.26 18.12 -0.01
CA LEU A 142 -2.11 18.91 -0.90
C LEU A 142 -3.54 18.37 -0.96
N MET A 143 -3.70 17.04 -1.00
CA MET A 143 -5.02 16.40 -0.94
C MET A 143 -5.71 16.59 0.41
N LEU A 144 -4.93 16.66 1.50
CA LEU A 144 -5.46 16.76 2.86
C LEU A 144 -5.77 18.17 3.30
N ASP A 145 -5.38 19.19 2.51
CA ASP A 145 -5.71 20.59 2.80
C ASP A 145 -7.24 20.78 2.84
N THR A 146 -7.75 21.01 4.05
CA THR A 146 -9.19 21.11 4.31
C THR A 146 -9.82 22.33 3.66
N GLY A 147 -9.06 23.39 3.46
CA GLY A 147 -9.49 24.61 2.74
C GLY A 147 -9.53 24.42 1.22
N ARG A 148 -8.93 23.34 0.70
CA ARG A 148 -8.78 23.07 -0.75
C ARG A 148 -8.06 24.17 -1.52
N GLU A 149 -7.50 25.16 -0.81
CA GLU A 149 -6.83 26.30 -1.42
C GLU A 149 -5.52 25.90 -2.09
N ALA A 150 -4.79 24.95 -1.49
CA ALA A 150 -3.50 24.52 -2.02
C ALA A 150 -3.65 23.87 -3.40
N LEU A 151 -4.60 22.94 -3.57
CA LEU A 151 -4.89 22.33 -4.88
C LEU A 151 -5.45 23.35 -5.87
N GLN A 152 -6.37 24.20 -5.44
CA GLN A 152 -6.95 25.24 -6.31
C GLN A 152 -5.89 26.22 -6.80
N LYS A 153 -4.96 26.64 -5.94
CA LYS A 153 -3.80 27.47 -6.34
C LYS A 153 -2.92 26.75 -7.34
N LYS A 154 -2.63 25.47 -7.13
CA LYS A 154 -1.84 24.67 -8.08
C LYS A 154 -2.52 24.58 -9.45
N ILE A 155 -3.81 24.31 -9.49
CA ILE A 155 -4.60 24.26 -10.74
C ILE A 155 -4.54 25.61 -11.49
N SER A 156 -4.77 26.74 -10.79
CA SER A 156 -4.83 28.05 -11.41
C SER A 156 -3.48 28.63 -11.84
N HIS A 157 -2.36 28.20 -11.23
CA HIS A 157 -1.03 28.73 -11.52
C HIS A 157 -0.23 27.90 -12.51
N THR A 158 -0.61 26.63 -12.75
CA THR A 158 0.10 25.81 -13.74
C THR A 158 -0.40 26.05 -15.15
N GLN A 159 0.52 26.18 -16.11
CA GLN A 159 0.22 26.26 -17.54
C GLN A 159 0.39 24.90 -18.24
N ASP A 160 0.97 23.92 -17.54
CA ASP A 160 1.16 22.57 -18.07
C ASP A 160 -0.15 21.79 -18.02
N PRO A 161 -0.70 21.36 -19.17
CA PRO A 161 -1.95 20.60 -19.25
C PRO A 161 -1.93 19.33 -18.37
N PHE A 162 -0.79 18.65 -18.30
CA PHE A 162 -0.66 17.46 -17.46
C PHE A 162 -0.91 17.80 -15.98
N TYR A 163 -0.25 18.83 -15.45
CA TYR A 163 -0.41 19.19 -14.05
C TYR A 163 -1.78 19.81 -13.76
N GLN A 164 -2.45 20.43 -14.72
CA GLN A 164 -3.84 20.84 -14.56
C GLN A 164 -4.76 19.64 -14.36
N VAL A 165 -4.61 18.60 -15.19
CA VAL A 165 -5.35 17.33 -15.04
C VAL A 165 -4.97 16.64 -13.74
N TYR A 166 -3.68 16.55 -13.42
CA TYR A 166 -3.18 15.89 -12.21
C TYR A 166 -3.78 16.49 -10.93
N TYR A 167 -3.66 17.81 -10.74
CA TYR A 167 -4.19 18.45 -9.54
C TYR A 167 -5.73 18.42 -9.48
N SER A 168 -6.40 18.52 -10.62
CA SER A 168 -7.86 18.38 -10.68
C SER A 168 -8.31 16.95 -10.36
N TYR A 169 -7.56 15.95 -10.82
CA TYR A 169 -7.76 14.54 -10.46
C TYR A 169 -7.60 14.33 -8.95
N LEU A 170 -6.52 14.84 -8.33
CA LEU A 170 -6.32 14.77 -6.88
C LEU A 170 -7.48 15.43 -6.11
N LYS A 171 -7.93 16.60 -6.59
CA LYS A 171 -9.07 17.30 -6.00
C LYS A 171 -10.34 16.45 -6.07
N LYS A 172 -10.62 15.85 -7.23
CA LYS A 172 -11.79 15.00 -7.45
C LYS A 172 -11.75 13.72 -6.62
N GLN A 173 -10.56 13.11 -6.47
CA GLN A 173 -10.35 12.00 -5.54
C GLN A 173 -10.70 12.40 -4.10
N ARG A 174 -10.22 13.56 -3.66
CA ARG A 174 -10.48 14.05 -2.30
C ARG A 174 -11.96 14.34 -2.08
N ASP A 175 -12.62 15.01 -3.03
CA ASP A 175 -14.02 15.39 -2.95
C ASP A 175 -14.96 14.18 -2.84
N ASN A 176 -14.59 13.07 -3.49
CA ASN A 176 -15.36 11.84 -3.51
C ASN A 176 -14.86 10.79 -2.50
N TYR A 177 -13.83 11.10 -1.71
CA TYR A 177 -13.18 10.14 -0.80
C TYR A 177 -12.76 8.83 -1.49
N VAL A 178 -12.21 8.94 -2.69
CA VAL A 178 -11.71 7.79 -3.43
C VAL A 178 -10.18 7.78 -3.45
N LEU A 179 -9.60 6.59 -3.45
CA LEU A 179 -8.16 6.37 -3.57
C LEU A 179 -7.91 5.49 -4.79
N ASP A 180 -6.83 5.72 -5.52
CA ASP A 180 -6.38 4.77 -6.51
C ASP A 180 -5.42 3.73 -5.89
N PHE A 181 -4.94 2.83 -6.74
CA PHE A 181 -4.12 1.71 -6.27
C PHE A 181 -2.78 2.18 -5.66
N GLU A 182 -2.18 3.26 -6.21
CA GLU A 182 -0.95 3.82 -5.68
C GLU A 182 -1.15 4.48 -4.30
N ASP A 183 -2.28 5.15 -4.10
CA ASP A 183 -2.62 5.80 -2.85
C ASP A 183 -2.63 4.83 -1.66
N ILE A 184 -2.98 3.56 -1.88
CA ILE A 184 -3.11 2.58 -0.79
C ILE A 184 -1.80 2.45 0.00
N ILE A 185 -0.68 2.29 -0.70
CA ILE A 185 0.64 2.17 -0.06
C ILE A 185 1.09 3.53 0.47
N GLN A 186 0.95 4.59 -0.31
CA GLN A 186 1.43 5.91 0.04
C GLN A 186 0.71 6.48 1.28
N PHE A 187 -0.60 6.35 1.35
CA PHE A 187 -1.39 6.80 2.51
C PHE A 187 -1.10 5.96 3.76
N ALA A 188 -0.93 4.64 3.62
CA ALA A 188 -0.55 3.79 4.75
C ALA A 188 0.82 4.21 5.32
N ILE A 189 1.83 4.41 4.47
CA ILE A 189 3.14 4.90 4.88
C ILE A 189 3.03 6.29 5.52
N TYR A 190 2.26 7.20 4.91
CA TYR A 190 2.06 8.55 5.44
C TYR A 190 1.47 8.50 6.86
N ILE A 191 0.43 7.71 7.08
CA ILE A 191 -0.17 7.53 8.41
C ILE A 191 0.86 6.99 9.41
N LEU A 192 1.58 5.94 9.07
CA LEU A 192 2.56 5.34 9.96
C LEU A 192 3.72 6.29 10.29
N THR A 193 4.10 7.18 9.37
CA THR A 193 5.16 8.16 9.59
C THR A 193 4.70 9.39 10.37
N GLN A 194 3.46 9.85 10.17
CA GLN A 194 2.95 11.05 10.83
C GLN A 194 2.36 10.77 12.23
N TYR A 195 1.84 9.57 12.47
CA TYR A 195 1.15 9.24 13.70
C TYR A 195 1.85 8.12 14.47
N LYS A 196 2.71 8.51 15.43
CA LYS A 196 3.51 7.58 16.26
C LYS A 196 2.68 6.50 16.96
N GLU A 197 1.45 6.82 17.35
CA GLU A 197 0.54 5.85 17.99
C GLU A 197 0.09 4.77 17.00
N ALA A 198 -0.24 5.17 15.76
CA ALA A 198 -0.55 4.23 14.70
C ALA A 198 0.66 3.31 14.41
N LEU A 199 1.85 3.91 14.27
CA LEU A 199 3.08 3.13 14.05
C LEU A 199 3.29 2.10 15.17
N LYS A 200 3.26 2.51 16.44
CA LYS A 200 3.43 1.61 17.59
C LYS A 200 2.40 0.48 17.60
N LYS A 201 1.13 0.80 17.32
CA LYS A 201 0.06 -0.18 17.24
C LYS A 201 0.34 -1.23 16.16
N TRP A 202 0.73 -0.82 14.97
CA TRP A 202 0.98 -1.74 13.84
C TRP A 202 2.30 -2.50 14.02
N GLN A 203 3.34 -1.90 14.61
CA GLN A 203 4.56 -2.61 15.01
C GLN A 203 4.29 -3.69 16.06
N SER A 204 3.40 -3.44 17.03
CA SER A 204 3.04 -4.46 18.03
C SER A 204 2.30 -5.65 17.44
N ARG A 205 1.57 -5.44 16.34
CA ARG A 205 0.86 -6.47 15.58
C ARG A 205 1.73 -7.17 14.53
N CYS A 206 2.90 -6.63 14.21
CA CYS A 206 3.83 -7.18 13.23
C CYS A 206 5.19 -7.43 13.88
N GLN A 207 5.26 -8.47 14.73
CA GLN A 207 6.52 -8.83 15.41
C GLN A 207 7.44 -9.65 14.50
N TYR A 208 6.86 -10.41 13.58
CA TYR A 208 7.57 -11.22 12.60
C TYR A 208 7.07 -10.90 11.21
N LEU A 209 7.94 -10.32 10.42
CA LEU A 209 7.66 -9.95 9.04
C LEU A 209 8.44 -10.87 8.10
N LEU A 210 7.72 -11.54 7.21
CA LEU A 210 8.30 -12.39 6.18
C LEU A 210 7.87 -11.86 4.81
N CYS A 211 8.81 -11.74 3.88
CA CYS A 211 8.55 -11.26 2.53
C CYS A 211 9.06 -12.29 1.52
N ASP A 212 8.15 -12.77 0.67
CA ASP A 212 8.52 -13.60 -0.48
C ASP A 212 8.90 -12.71 -1.68
N GLU A 213 9.77 -13.22 -2.56
CA GLU A 213 10.25 -12.52 -3.77
C GLU A 213 10.78 -11.08 -3.49
N TYR A 214 11.56 -10.92 -2.41
CA TYR A 214 12.07 -9.62 -1.95
C TYR A 214 12.83 -8.83 -3.04
N GLN A 215 13.37 -9.48 -4.07
CA GLN A 215 14.04 -8.82 -5.19
C GLN A 215 13.11 -7.93 -6.03
N ASP A 216 11.79 -8.16 -5.96
CA ASP A 216 10.79 -7.42 -6.74
C ASP A 216 10.19 -6.24 -5.94
N VAL A 217 10.62 -6.07 -4.68
CA VAL A 217 10.14 -5.00 -3.77
C VAL A 217 10.61 -3.64 -4.28
N ASN A 218 9.66 -2.71 -4.49
CA ASN A 218 9.99 -1.33 -4.83
C ASN A 218 10.36 -0.50 -3.58
N LYS A 219 10.88 0.71 -3.79
CA LYS A 219 11.37 1.59 -2.70
C LYS A 219 10.31 1.88 -1.63
N ASN A 220 9.06 2.12 -2.02
CA ASN A 220 7.98 2.42 -1.08
C ASN A 220 7.57 1.18 -0.27
N GLN A 221 7.50 0.01 -0.92
CA GLN A 221 7.27 -1.26 -0.25
C GLN A 221 8.41 -1.60 0.70
N GLU A 222 9.67 -1.39 0.27
CA GLU A 222 10.83 -1.59 1.13
C GLU A 222 10.79 -0.65 2.34
N TYR A 223 10.47 0.63 2.13
CA TYR A 223 10.30 1.58 3.23
C TYR A 223 9.24 1.13 4.25
N LEU A 224 8.10 0.60 3.75
CA LEU A 224 7.05 0.04 4.61
C LEU A 224 7.56 -1.14 5.46
N LEU A 225 8.43 -2.00 4.91
CA LEU A 225 9.00 -3.13 5.65
C LEU A 225 9.93 -2.68 6.80
N TYR A 226 10.49 -1.46 6.73
CA TYR A 226 11.36 -0.91 7.77
C TYR A 226 10.63 -0.08 8.83
N LEU A 227 9.38 0.29 8.59
CA LEU A 227 8.53 0.96 9.57
C LEU A 227 8.04 -0.01 10.64
#